data_7ec5df1ae8a9e3e2fabf72930517301e
#
_entry.id   7ec5df1ae8a9e3e2fabf72930517301e
#
_cell.length_a   1.000
_cell.length_b   1.000
_cell.length_c   1.000
_cell.angle_alpha   90.00
_cell.angle_beta   90.00
_cell.angle_gamma   90.00
#
_symmetry.space_group_name_H-M   'P 1'
#
loop_
_entity.id
_entity.type
_entity.pdbx_description
1 polymer ?
#
loop_
_entity_poly.entity_id
_entity_poly.type
_entity_poly.pdbx_seq_one_letter_code
_entity_poly.pdbx_strand_id
1 'polypeptide(L)'
;VKFSCAAFLSLLVILILTAPAQAEKGSSFDTLTVYWENDTFVGTDADYTNGLKVTLSTPYKTGGTASHLPGWSYPIINRLPFVNDPATPRAVSVSIGQDIYTPEDTQRSDIIEDQRPYAGITYVSTGYHSKTDGRKNSWELIIGIAGRHSYAEDIQNWVHGVIHSQRARGWDNQLKDEPLLEAVYESQWRLYRSGSSDGFGYDVIPHLGGRTGNMSIYANTGAEVRFGWGLPGNYGTCPIRAGCETDSASDDAEAGFPAGDRFGFHFYLAADGRAVLWDITLDGNTYRDSHSVDKENLVADLMGGIGMEYGRMRASYSYIYRTKQFSEQDRNQIFGAVSVSYSY
;
A
#
# COMPACT_ATOMS: atom_id res chain seq x y z
N VAL A 1 19.84 18.51 -1.75
CA VAL A 1 18.89 17.41 -1.87
C VAL A 1 18.53 16.77 -0.51
N LYS A 2 19.45 16.67 0.46
CA LYS A 2 19.20 16.00 1.76
C LYS A 2 18.22 16.71 2.73
N PHE A 3 17.93 17.99 2.54
CA PHE A 3 17.06 18.77 3.45
C PHE A 3 15.56 18.64 3.13
N SER A 4 15.20 18.25 1.95
CA SER A 4 13.83 18.26 1.44
C SER A 4 12.99 17.06 1.89
N CYS A 5 13.57 15.84 1.90
CA CYS A 5 12.88 14.64 2.41
C CYS A 5 12.55 14.77 3.91
N ALA A 6 13.46 15.34 4.70
CA ALA A 6 13.22 15.55 6.13
C ALA A 6 12.07 16.54 6.39
N ALA A 7 11.93 17.60 5.56
CA ALA A 7 10.85 18.57 5.70
C ALA A 7 9.49 17.97 5.36
N PHE A 8 9.41 17.12 4.33
CA PHE A 8 8.17 16.42 3.95
C PHE A 8 7.79 15.36 4.99
N LEU A 9 8.76 14.59 5.48
CA LEU A 9 8.56 13.65 6.59
C LEU A 9 8.07 14.38 7.85
N SER A 10 8.63 15.55 8.15
CA SER A 10 8.19 16.38 9.28
C SER A 10 6.77 16.88 9.11
N LEU A 11 6.37 17.27 7.89
CA LEU A 11 4.99 17.71 7.60
C LEU A 11 4.01 16.53 7.74
N LEU A 12 4.38 15.36 7.27
CA LEU A 12 3.61 14.11 7.41
C LEU A 12 3.43 13.72 8.89
N VAL A 13 4.51 13.78 9.66
CA VAL A 13 4.49 13.53 11.12
C VAL A 13 3.62 14.58 11.84
N ILE A 14 3.68 15.85 11.45
CA ILE A 14 2.84 16.92 12.03
C ILE A 14 1.36 16.66 11.70
N LEU A 15 1.02 16.26 10.46
CA LEU A 15 -0.34 15.91 10.07
C LEU A 15 -0.87 14.72 10.89
N ILE A 16 -0.06 13.69 11.10
CA ILE A 16 -0.40 12.53 11.94
C ILE A 16 -0.57 12.94 13.40
N LEU A 17 0.28 13.81 13.93
CA LEU A 17 0.23 14.26 15.32
C LEU A 17 -0.92 15.25 15.59
N THR A 18 -1.42 15.96 14.57
CA THR A 18 -2.54 16.91 14.71
C THR A 18 -3.91 16.28 14.45
N ALA A 19 -3.97 15.15 13.74
CA ALA A 19 -5.21 14.42 13.48
C ALA A 19 -5.96 13.93 14.75
N PRO A 20 -5.27 13.49 15.83
CA PRO A 20 -5.94 12.99 17.03
C PRO A 20 -6.72 14.05 17.82
N ALA A 21 -6.45 15.33 17.65
CA ALA A 21 -7.11 16.39 18.42
C ALA A 21 -8.62 16.56 18.09
N GLN A 22 -9.11 15.92 17.04
CA GLN A 22 -10.52 16.00 16.60
C GLN A 22 -11.27 14.65 16.60
N ALA A 23 -10.65 13.55 17.04
CA ALA A 23 -11.34 12.28 17.19
C ALA A 23 -12.29 12.38 18.39
N GLU A 24 -13.57 12.64 18.11
CA GLU A 24 -14.62 12.57 19.14
C GLU A 24 -14.67 11.15 19.73
N LYS A 25 -14.88 11.05 21.05
CA LYS A 25 -15.21 9.79 21.74
C LYS A 25 -16.45 9.20 21.09
N GLY A 26 -16.28 8.21 20.19
CA GLY A 26 -17.35 7.57 19.43
C GLY A 26 -17.01 7.37 17.95
N SER A 27 -15.82 7.75 17.48
CA SER A 27 -15.34 7.44 16.13
C SER A 27 -15.29 5.93 15.93
N SER A 28 -15.86 5.48 14.81
CA SER A 28 -15.79 4.06 14.40
C SER A 28 -14.40 3.67 13.93
N PHE A 29 -13.60 4.62 13.46
CA PHE A 29 -12.22 4.45 13.03
C PHE A 29 -11.29 4.78 14.20
N ASP A 30 -10.30 3.94 14.43
CA ASP A 30 -9.35 4.07 15.53
C ASP A 30 -7.89 4.15 15.07
N THR A 31 -7.60 3.89 13.81
CA THR A 31 -6.24 3.88 13.28
C THR A 31 -6.14 4.67 11.99
N LEU A 32 -5.15 5.56 11.93
CA LEU A 32 -4.72 6.26 10.72
C LEU A 32 -3.38 5.69 10.28
N THR A 33 -3.28 5.28 9.01
CA THR A 33 -2.03 4.84 8.41
C THR A 33 -1.72 5.68 7.17
N VAL A 34 -0.48 6.09 7.04
CA VAL A 34 0.04 6.75 5.84
C VAL A 34 1.16 5.90 5.25
N TYR A 35 1.02 5.58 3.97
CA TYR A 35 2.04 4.93 3.15
C TYR A 35 2.59 5.92 2.14
N TRP A 36 3.90 5.92 2.01
CA TRP A 36 4.57 6.70 0.99
C TRP A 36 5.69 5.88 0.35
N GLU A 37 5.55 5.63 -0.94
CA GLU A 37 6.55 4.97 -1.78
C GLU A 37 7.17 6.01 -2.70
N ASN A 38 8.48 5.98 -2.81
CA ASN A 38 9.18 6.92 -3.69
C ASN A 38 10.57 6.36 -4.08
N ASP A 39 10.96 6.57 -5.33
CA ASP A 39 12.26 6.21 -5.86
C ASP A 39 13.41 7.09 -5.33
N THR A 40 13.12 8.33 -4.93
CA THR A 40 14.12 9.24 -4.34
C THR A 40 14.65 8.76 -2.99
N PHE A 41 13.96 7.87 -2.27
CA PHE A 41 14.47 7.29 -1.03
C PHE A 41 15.73 6.46 -1.22
N VAL A 42 15.95 5.98 -2.44
CA VAL A 42 17.12 5.17 -2.83
C VAL A 42 18.02 5.90 -3.83
N GLY A 43 17.68 7.16 -4.19
CA GLY A 43 18.50 8.01 -5.06
C GLY A 43 18.31 7.75 -6.55
N THR A 44 17.23 7.12 -6.95
CA THR A 44 16.78 6.95 -8.34
C THR A 44 15.65 7.95 -8.65
N ASP A 45 15.35 8.19 -9.92
CA ASP A 45 14.23 9.05 -10.39
C ASP A 45 13.77 8.49 -11.74
N ALA A 46 13.05 7.33 -11.70
CA ALA A 46 12.59 6.66 -12.90
C ALA A 46 11.53 5.59 -12.61
N ASP A 47 10.60 5.36 -13.55
CA ASP A 47 9.58 4.32 -13.61
C ASP A 47 8.42 4.52 -12.62
N TYR A 48 8.49 4.01 -11.41
CA TYR A 48 7.52 4.24 -10.34
C TYR A 48 8.00 5.40 -9.49
N THR A 49 7.49 6.57 -9.78
CA THR A 49 8.01 7.81 -9.20
C THR A 49 7.47 8.05 -7.80
N ASN A 50 6.18 7.81 -7.57
CA ASN A 50 5.55 8.08 -6.27
C ASN A 50 4.25 7.31 -6.07
N GLY A 51 4.05 6.80 -4.88
CA GLY A 51 2.78 6.30 -4.38
C GLY A 51 2.49 6.86 -2.98
N LEU A 52 1.31 7.42 -2.81
CA LEU A 52 0.83 7.89 -1.51
C LEU A 52 -0.54 7.29 -1.23
N LYS A 53 -0.70 6.63 -0.08
CA LYS A 53 -1.99 6.09 0.38
C LYS A 53 -2.21 6.49 1.83
N VAL A 54 -3.40 7.02 2.13
CA VAL A 54 -3.85 7.34 3.48
C VAL A 54 -5.06 6.47 3.78
N THR A 55 -5.00 5.74 4.88
CA THR A 55 -6.02 4.76 5.29
C THR A 55 -6.52 5.05 6.69
N LEU A 56 -7.83 5.01 6.86
CA LEU A 56 -8.51 4.94 8.15
C LEU A 56 -9.06 3.52 8.32
N SER A 57 -8.80 2.89 9.45
CA SER A 57 -9.33 1.56 9.77
C SER A 57 -10.04 1.51 11.10
N THR A 58 -11.01 0.58 11.21
CA THR A 58 -11.69 0.26 12.46
C THR A 58 -10.89 -0.80 13.21
N PRO A 59 -11.05 -0.91 14.54
CA PRO A 59 -10.50 -2.05 15.26
C PRO A 59 -11.17 -3.36 14.80
N TYR A 60 -10.46 -4.48 14.95
CA TYR A 60 -11.02 -5.80 14.71
C TYR A 60 -11.99 -6.17 15.84
N LYS A 61 -13.24 -6.48 15.50
CA LYS A 61 -14.29 -6.86 16.46
C LYS A 61 -15.06 -8.09 15.99
N THR A 62 -15.40 -8.98 16.93
CA THR A 62 -16.34 -10.07 16.70
C THR A 62 -17.78 -9.56 16.74
N GLY A 63 -18.61 -10.04 15.82
CA GLY A 63 -20.07 -9.83 15.85
C GLY A 63 -20.59 -8.44 15.47
N GLY A 64 -19.76 -7.41 15.27
CA GLY A 64 -20.22 -6.02 15.20
C GLY A 64 -19.77 -5.15 14.03
N THR A 65 -18.91 -5.62 13.16
CA THR A 65 -18.29 -4.79 12.09
C THR A 65 -19.28 -4.28 11.03
N ALA A 66 -20.38 -4.96 10.90
CA ALA A 66 -21.42 -4.61 9.92
C ALA A 66 -22.09 -3.24 10.21
N SER A 67 -22.13 -2.77 11.48
CA SER A 67 -22.79 -1.51 11.83
C SER A 67 -22.17 -0.25 11.23
N HIS A 68 -20.94 -0.33 10.71
CA HIS A 68 -20.21 0.80 10.11
C HIS A 68 -20.33 0.88 8.59
N LEU A 69 -20.95 -0.13 7.98
CA LEU A 69 -21.14 -0.19 6.54
C LEU A 69 -22.59 0.14 6.15
N PRO A 70 -22.83 0.78 5.01
CA PRO A 70 -24.17 1.01 4.51
C PRO A 70 -24.94 -0.30 4.34
N GLY A 71 -26.20 -0.34 4.74
CA GLY A 71 -27.02 -1.57 4.71
C GLY A 71 -27.08 -2.27 3.34
N TRP A 72 -26.95 -1.52 2.25
CA TRP A 72 -26.91 -2.07 0.89
C TRP A 72 -25.66 -2.92 0.60
N SER A 73 -24.57 -2.73 1.35
CA SER A 73 -23.33 -3.49 1.16
C SER A 73 -23.39 -4.90 1.76
N TYR A 74 -24.25 -5.16 2.75
CA TYR A 74 -24.35 -6.45 3.43
C TYR A 74 -24.62 -7.65 2.50
N PRO A 75 -25.53 -7.58 1.51
CA PRO A 75 -25.73 -8.70 0.61
C PRO A 75 -24.51 -9.06 -0.21
N ILE A 76 -23.63 -8.07 -0.49
CA ILE A 76 -22.37 -8.27 -1.21
C ILE A 76 -21.35 -8.89 -0.26
N ILE A 77 -21.10 -8.23 0.88
CA ILE A 77 -20.10 -8.66 1.85
C ILE A 77 -20.38 -10.07 2.37
N ASN A 78 -21.64 -10.40 2.64
CA ASN A 78 -22.05 -11.73 3.10
C ASN A 78 -21.84 -12.84 2.05
N ARG A 79 -21.50 -12.49 0.82
CA ARG A 79 -21.14 -13.45 -0.23
C ARG A 79 -19.64 -13.53 -0.50
N LEU A 80 -18.84 -12.60 0.06
CA LEU A 80 -17.39 -12.65 -0.10
C LEU A 80 -16.83 -13.89 0.61
N PRO A 81 -16.01 -14.71 -0.07
CA PRO A 81 -15.42 -15.88 0.57
C PRO A 81 -14.40 -15.49 1.65
N PHE A 82 -14.27 -16.36 2.65
CA PHE A 82 -13.24 -16.35 3.71
C PHE A 82 -13.30 -15.20 4.73
N VAL A 83 -14.30 -14.33 4.67
CA VAL A 83 -14.40 -13.16 5.60
C VAL A 83 -15.70 -13.14 6.41
N ASN A 84 -16.58 -14.13 6.23
CA ASN A 84 -17.96 -14.09 6.75
C ASN A 84 -18.23 -14.96 7.98
N ASP A 85 -17.20 -15.59 8.55
CA ASP A 85 -17.38 -16.32 9.82
C ASP A 85 -17.69 -15.31 10.94
N PRO A 86 -18.90 -15.36 11.56
CA PRO A 86 -19.27 -14.42 12.60
C PRO A 86 -18.45 -14.55 13.86
N ALA A 87 -17.76 -15.67 14.08
CA ALA A 87 -16.84 -15.88 15.20
C ALA A 87 -15.48 -15.22 14.99
N THR A 88 -15.14 -14.84 13.75
CA THR A 88 -13.86 -14.23 13.42
C THR A 88 -13.91 -12.72 13.56
N PRO A 89 -12.95 -12.08 14.26
CA PRO A 89 -12.82 -10.62 14.30
C PRO A 89 -12.68 -10.02 12.92
N ARG A 90 -13.36 -8.90 12.68
CA ARG A 90 -13.44 -8.22 11.39
C ARG A 90 -13.21 -6.73 11.53
N ALA A 91 -12.61 -6.14 10.51
CA ALA A 91 -12.36 -4.71 10.40
C ALA A 91 -12.77 -4.17 9.04
N VAL A 92 -12.98 -2.86 8.98
CA VAL A 92 -13.24 -2.11 7.75
C VAL A 92 -12.16 -1.05 7.60
N SER A 93 -11.71 -0.84 6.36
CA SER A 93 -10.83 0.29 6.03
C SER A 93 -11.43 1.15 4.93
N VAL A 94 -11.05 2.42 4.94
CA VAL A 94 -11.33 3.38 3.86
C VAL A 94 -10.03 4.10 3.54
N SER A 95 -9.70 4.17 2.27
CA SER A 95 -8.43 4.80 1.84
C SER A 95 -8.65 5.77 0.71
N ILE A 96 -7.72 6.72 0.61
CA ILE A 96 -7.48 7.53 -0.58
C ILE A 96 -6.01 7.37 -0.96
N GLY A 97 -5.74 7.24 -2.25
CA GLY A 97 -4.39 7.10 -2.75
C GLY A 97 -4.18 7.70 -4.11
N GLN A 98 -2.91 7.92 -4.42
CA GLN A 98 -2.45 8.36 -5.72
C GLN A 98 -1.15 7.66 -6.08
N ASP A 99 -1.08 7.14 -7.30
CA ASP A 99 0.11 6.52 -7.88
C ASP A 99 0.53 7.31 -9.11
N ILE A 100 1.84 7.58 -9.23
CA ILE A 100 2.45 8.34 -10.31
C ILE A 100 3.54 7.52 -10.96
N TYR A 101 3.43 7.36 -12.28
CA TYR A 101 4.38 6.66 -13.14
C TYR A 101 4.87 7.60 -14.22
N THR A 102 6.18 7.59 -14.47
CA THR A 102 6.80 8.41 -15.51
C THR A 102 7.81 7.58 -16.30
N PRO A 103 8.10 7.94 -17.56
CA PRO A 103 9.30 7.44 -18.25
C PRO A 103 10.58 7.78 -17.49
N GLU A 104 11.68 7.11 -17.82
CA GLU A 104 12.99 7.40 -17.25
C GLU A 104 13.47 8.82 -17.62
N ASP A 105 13.31 9.22 -18.89
CA ASP A 105 13.64 10.58 -19.34
C ASP A 105 12.44 11.52 -19.24
N THR A 106 12.26 12.11 -18.08
CA THR A 106 11.18 13.07 -17.82
C THR A 106 11.38 14.44 -18.49
N GLN A 107 12.53 14.70 -19.14
CA GLN A 107 12.81 16.00 -19.78
C GLN A 107 12.35 16.06 -21.24
N ARG A 108 12.02 14.94 -21.85
CA ARG A 108 11.41 14.85 -23.16
C ARG A 108 9.93 15.20 -23.09
N SER A 109 9.43 15.90 -24.11
CA SER A 109 8.02 16.29 -24.28
C SER A 109 7.28 15.45 -25.31
N ASP A 110 8.00 14.62 -26.09
CA ASP A 110 7.46 13.68 -27.06
C ASP A 110 7.26 12.29 -26.43
N ILE A 111 6.51 11.42 -27.09
CA ILE A 111 6.36 10.03 -26.69
C ILE A 111 7.70 9.31 -26.85
N ILE A 112 8.09 8.56 -25.83
CA ILE A 112 9.27 7.70 -25.86
C ILE A 112 8.76 6.27 -26.01
N GLU A 113 8.80 5.76 -27.26
CA GLU A 113 8.12 4.51 -27.63
C GLU A 113 8.57 3.27 -26.86
N ASP A 114 9.82 3.26 -26.40
CA ASP A 114 10.46 2.19 -25.65
C ASP A 114 10.43 2.38 -24.11
N GLN A 115 9.73 3.40 -23.63
CA GLN A 115 9.53 3.66 -22.22
C GLN A 115 8.05 3.68 -21.84
N ARG A 116 7.77 3.39 -20.58
CA ARG A 116 6.40 3.37 -20.05
C ARG A 116 5.69 4.72 -20.26
N PRO A 117 4.37 4.72 -20.43
CA PRO A 117 3.61 5.97 -20.52
C PRO A 117 3.66 6.75 -19.19
N TYR A 118 3.50 8.07 -19.29
CA TYR A 118 3.07 8.84 -18.13
C TYR A 118 1.70 8.36 -17.68
N ALA A 119 1.55 8.03 -16.41
CA ALA A 119 0.28 7.61 -15.84
C ALA A 119 0.10 8.18 -14.44
N GLY A 120 -0.97 8.94 -14.25
CA GLY A 120 -1.46 9.33 -12.95
C GLY A 120 -2.73 8.57 -12.62
N ILE A 121 -2.83 8.03 -11.43
CA ILE A 121 -4.00 7.30 -10.93
C ILE A 121 -4.34 7.86 -9.55
N THR A 122 -5.58 8.34 -9.39
CA THR A 122 -6.11 8.72 -8.07
C THR A 122 -7.32 7.85 -7.76
N TYR A 123 -7.40 7.32 -6.56
CA TYR A 123 -8.43 6.38 -6.17
C TYR A 123 -8.89 6.54 -4.72
N VAL A 124 -10.08 6.05 -4.47
CA VAL A 124 -10.60 5.76 -3.14
C VAL A 124 -10.86 4.26 -3.05
N SER A 125 -10.70 3.69 -1.86
CA SER A 125 -10.98 2.28 -1.67
C SER A 125 -11.69 2.01 -0.36
N THR A 126 -12.37 0.87 -0.30
CA THR A 126 -12.94 0.32 0.93
C THR A 126 -12.52 -1.13 1.06
N GLY A 127 -12.00 -1.48 2.23
CA GLY A 127 -11.54 -2.82 2.56
C GLY A 127 -12.42 -3.49 3.61
N TYR A 128 -12.56 -4.79 3.49
CA TYR A 128 -13.23 -5.64 4.47
C TYR A 128 -12.30 -6.81 4.83
N HIS A 129 -11.97 -6.91 6.11
CA HIS A 129 -10.89 -7.74 6.60
C HIS A 129 -11.40 -8.69 7.69
N SER A 130 -10.86 -9.92 7.71
CA SER A 130 -11.02 -10.85 8.82
C SER A 130 -9.67 -11.35 9.30
N LYS A 131 -9.51 -11.53 10.61
CA LYS A 131 -8.23 -11.88 11.23
C LYS A 131 -8.43 -12.91 12.35
N THR A 132 -7.58 -13.92 12.35
CA THR A 132 -7.36 -14.87 13.43
C THR A 132 -5.88 -14.89 13.78
N ASP A 133 -5.45 -15.69 14.76
CA ASP A 133 -4.02 -15.85 15.10
C ASP A 133 -3.20 -16.45 13.95
N GLY A 134 -3.81 -17.28 13.12
CA GLY A 134 -3.12 -18.01 12.05
C GLY A 134 -3.39 -17.50 10.64
N ARG A 135 -4.39 -16.64 10.43
CA ARG A 135 -4.79 -16.21 9.08
C ARG A 135 -5.47 -14.85 9.08
N LYS A 136 -5.13 -14.05 8.07
CA LYS A 136 -5.83 -12.80 7.73
C LYS A 136 -6.32 -12.90 6.28
N ASN A 137 -7.57 -12.47 6.04
CA ASN A 137 -8.13 -12.34 4.71
C ASN A 137 -8.60 -10.91 4.52
N SER A 138 -8.35 -10.36 3.33
CA SER A 138 -8.68 -9.00 2.97
C SER A 138 -9.34 -8.96 1.61
N TRP A 139 -10.48 -8.28 1.52
CA TRP A 139 -11.09 -7.84 0.28
C TRP A 139 -11.03 -6.32 0.21
N GLU A 140 -10.66 -5.78 -0.93
CA GLU A 140 -10.68 -4.33 -1.17
C GLU A 140 -11.35 -4.04 -2.51
N LEU A 141 -12.22 -3.04 -2.52
CA LEU A 141 -12.83 -2.49 -3.72
C LEU A 141 -12.23 -1.10 -3.93
N ILE A 142 -11.67 -0.88 -5.11
CA ILE A 142 -11.03 0.37 -5.51
C ILE A 142 -11.86 1.01 -6.62
N ILE A 143 -12.13 2.30 -6.48
CA ILE A 143 -12.76 3.14 -7.50
C ILE A 143 -11.85 4.33 -7.72
N GLY A 144 -11.49 4.61 -8.96
CA GLY A 144 -10.52 5.65 -9.26
C GLY A 144 -10.67 6.25 -10.65
N ILE A 145 -9.68 7.04 -11.00
CA ILE A 145 -9.53 7.65 -12.31
C ILE A 145 -8.05 7.63 -12.71
N ALA A 146 -7.78 7.15 -13.92
CA ALA A 146 -6.49 7.35 -14.59
C ALA A 146 -6.53 8.59 -15.46
N GLY A 147 -5.36 9.15 -15.77
CA GLY A 147 -5.21 10.24 -16.72
C GLY A 147 -5.19 11.63 -16.09
N ARG A 148 -5.52 12.65 -16.86
CA ARG A 148 -5.36 14.06 -16.49
C ARG A 148 -6.13 14.44 -15.22
N HIS A 149 -7.35 13.92 -15.09
CA HIS A 149 -8.19 14.20 -13.92
C HIS A 149 -7.75 13.44 -12.65
N SER A 150 -6.65 12.69 -12.69
CA SER A 150 -5.98 12.21 -11.49
C SER A 150 -5.20 13.30 -10.75
N TYR A 151 -4.96 14.46 -11.40
CA TYR A 151 -4.14 15.58 -10.90
C TYR A 151 -2.70 15.19 -10.55
N ALA A 152 -2.19 14.09 -11.10
CA ALA A 152 -0.84 13.61 -10.81
C ALA A 152 0.25 14.58 -11.30
N GLU A 153 0.07 15.19 -12.48
CA GLU A 153 0.93 16.23 -13.01
C GLU A 153 1.05 17.43 -12.05
N ASP A 154 -0.10 17.92 -11.56
CA ASP A 154 -0.14 19.08 -10.68
C ASP A 154 0.58 18.79 -9.35
N ILE A 155 0.35 17.60 -8.78
CA ILE A 155 0.96 17.17 -7.53
C ILE A 155 2.47 16.95 -7.71
N GLN A 156 2.89 16.28 -8.78
CA GLN A 156 4.31 16.09 -9.07
C GLN A 156 5.02 17.43 -9.27
N ASN A 157 4.44 18.34 -10.06
CA ASN A 157 5.01 19.65 -10.30
C ASN A 157 5.08 20.53 -9.04
N TRP A 158 4.08 20.41 -8.15
CA TRP A 158 4.11 21.08 -6.85
C TRP A 158 5.22 20.51 -5.96
N VAL A 159 5.35 19.20 -5.85
CA VAL A 159 6.42 18.53 -5.10
C VAL A 159 7.80 18.94 -5.65
N HIS A 160 8.00 18.87 -6.97
CA HIS A 160 9.25 19.26 -7.62
C HIS A 160 9.57 20.74 -7.37
N GLY A 161 8.56 21.62 -7.31
CA GLY A 161 8.73 23.02 -6.92
C GLY A 161 9.25 23.18 -5.48
N VAL A 162 8.70 22.39 -4.54
CA VAL A 162 9.12 22.43 -3.12
C VAL A 162 10.54 21.89 -2.94
N ILE A 163 10.90 20.82 -3.65
CA ILE A 163 12.22 20.17 -3.53
C ILE A 163 13.27 20.75 -4.51
N HIS A 164 12.90 21.75 -5.31
CA HIS A 164 13.75 22.37 -6.32
C HIS A 164 14.28 21.34 -7.36
N SER A 165 13.47 20.35 -7.71
CA SER A 165 13.73 19.39 -8.79
C SER A 165 13.22 19.90 -10.13
N GLN A 166 13.70 19.31 -11.23
CA GLN A 166 13.25 19.65 -12.59
C GLN A 166 11.82 19.10 -12.80
N ARG A 167 10.97 19.89 -13.47
CA ARG A 167 9.61 19.48 -13.82
C ARG A 167 9.64 18.49 -14.98
N ALA A 168 8.80 17.49 -14.91
CA ALA A 168 8.56 16.58 -16.02
C ALA A 168 7.82 17.29 -17.16
N ARG A 169 8.19 17.01 -18.41
CA ARG A 169 7.72 17.74 -19.61
C ARG A 169 6.78 16.92 -20.49
N GLY A 170 6.65 15.62 -20.27
CA GLY A 170 5.90 14.72 -21.16
C GLY A 170 4.47 14.44 -20.73
N TRP A 171 3.92 15.13 -19.74
CA TRP A 171 2.58 14.91 -19.22
C TRP A 171 1.44 15.10 -20.24
N ASP A 172 1.66 15.83 -21.32
CA ASP A 172 0.68 15.94 -22.43
C ASP A 172 0.43 14.59 -23.12
N ASN A 173 1.36 13.63 -22.99
CA ASN A 173 1.28 12.28 -23.53
C ASN A 173 0.83 11.22 -22.51
N GLN A 174 0.31 11.64 -21.35
CA GLN A 174 -0.15 10.71 -20.32
C GLN A 174 -1.35 9.88 -20.78
N LEU A 175 -1.63 8.81 -20.07
CA LEU A 175 -2.86 8.04 -20.23
C LEU A 175 -4.07 8.97 -20.29
N LYS A 176 -5.04 8.61 -21.11
CA LYS A 176 -6.31 9.35 -21.21
C LYS A 176 -7.19 9.08 -20.00
N ASP A 177 -8.08 10.03 -19.72
CA ASP A 177 -9.02 9.86 -18.60
C ASP A 177 -9.87 8.61 -18.78
N GLU A 178 -9.82 7.76 -17.75
CA GLU A 178 -10.55 6.51 -17.70
C GLU A 178 -10.97 6.21 -16.26
N PRO A 179 -12.28 5.96 -16.01
CA PRO A 179 -12.74 5.52 -14.71
C PRO A 179 -12.22 4.10 -14.42
N LEU A 180 -11.76 3.89 -13.19
CA LEU A 180 -11.19 2.64 -12.74
C LEU A 180 -12.10 1.95 -11.73
N LEU A 181 -12.23 0.63 -11.88
CA LEU A 181 -12.90 -0.24 -10.93
C LEU A 181 -12.06 -1.51 -10.77
N GLU A 182 -11.69 -1.83 -9.55
CA GLU A 182 -10.86 -2.98 -9.25
C GLU A 182 -11.29 -3.67 -7.96
N ALA A 183 -11.28 -4.98 -7.96
CA ALA A 183 -11.44 -5.82 -6.79
C ALA A 183 -10.12 -6.52 -6.47
N VAL A 184 -9.75 -6.52 -5.19
CA VAL A 184 -8.53 -7.13 -4.68
C VAL A 184 -8.89 -8.15 -3.62
N TYR A 185 -8.23 -9.31 -3.64
CA TYR A 185 -8.27 -10.28 -2.57
C TYR A 185 -6.86 -10.68 -2.16
N GLU A 186 -6.62 -10.75 -0.87
CA GLU A 186 -5.36 -11.25 -0.31
C GLU A 186 -5.62 -12.11 0.92
N SER A 187 -4.94 -13.24 1.00
CA SER A 187 -4.88 -14.10 2.18
C SER A 187 -3.44 -14.22 2.66
N GLN A 188 -3.25 -14.05 3.94
CA GLN A 188 -1.96 -14.13 4.63
C GLN A 188 -2.07 -15.18 5.72
N TRP A 189 -1.03 -16.01 5.87
CA TRP A 189 -0.98 -17.05 6.91
C TRP A 189 0.23 -16.83 7.81
N ARG A 190 0.07 -17.06 9.09
CA ARG A 190 1.21 -17.16 10.01
C ARG A 190 1.54 -18.63 10.23
N LEU A 191 2.49 -19.15 9.45
CA LEU A 191 2.88 -20.57 9.52
C LEU A 191 3.66 -20.90 10.77
N TYR A 192 4.46 -19.95 11.24
CA TYR A 192 5.31 -20.14 12.38
C TYR A 192 5.51 -18.83 13.12
N ARG A 193 5.50 -18.90 14.44
CA ARG A 193 5.88 -17.78 15.32
C ARG A 193 6.61 -18.33 16.52
N SER A 194 7.78 -17.80 16.83
CA SER A 194 8.56 -18.06 18.03
C SER A 194 8.82 -16.75 18.78
N GLY A 195 9.09 -16.87 20.07
CA GLY A 195 9.39 -15.73 20.93
C GLY A 195 8.20 -15.31 21.80
N SER A 196 8.52 -14.51 22.81
CA SER A 196 7.54 -13.88 23.71
C SER A 196 7.26 -12.43 23.28
N SER A 197 6.21 -11.84 23.85
CA SER A 197 5.87 -10.43 23.64
C SER A 197 7.01 -9.47 24.05
N ASP A 198 7.87 -9.90 25.01
CA ASP A 198 8.96 -9.10 25.56
C ASP A 198 10.33 -9.72 25.31
N GLY A 199 10.49 -10.44 24.20
CA GLY A 199 11.71 -11.15 23.84
C GLY A 199 11.98 -11.13 22.36
N PHE A 200 13.14 -11.67 21.99
CA PHE A 200 13.46 -11.96 20.58
C PHE A 200 12.57 -13.07 20.04
N GLY A 201 12.14 -12.89 18.82
CA GLY A 201 11.31 -13.86 18.12
C GLY A 201 11.49 -13.75 16.61
N TYR A 202 10.88 -14.70 15.91
CA TYR A 202 10.76 -14.69 14.47
C TYR A 202 9.43 -15.28 14.05
N ASP A 203 8.95 -14.88 12.88
CA ASP A 203 7.78 -15.47 12.24
C ASP A 203 7.93 -15.55 10.71
N VAL A 204 7.06 -16.36 10.12
CA VAL A 204 7.00 -16.58 8.67
C VAL A 204 5.56 -16.41 8.22
N ILE A 205 5.34 -15.48 7.29
CA ILE A 205 4.03 -15.05 6.83
C ILE A 205 3.94 -15.17 5.30
N PRO A 206 3.59 -16.33 4.75
CA PRO A 206 3.26 -16.44 3.33
C PRO A 206 1.94 -15.78 3.01
N HIS A 207 1.78 -15.40 1.75
CA HIS A 207 0.56 -14.83 1.21
C HIS A 207 0.24 -15.34 -0.19
N LEU A 208 -1.03 -15.23 -0.54
CA LEU A 208 -1.58 -15.48 -1.87
C LEU A 208 -2.71 -14.50 -2.13
N GLY A 209 -2.73 -13.92 -3.30
CA GLY A 209 -3.74 -12.94 -3.64
C GLY A 209 -3.89 -12.70 -5.13
N GLY A 210 -4.61 -11.64 -5.46
CA GLY A 210 -4.77 -11.18 -6.82
C GLY A 210 -5.67 -9.96 -6.92
N ARG A 211 -5.62 -9.36 -8.11
CA ARG A 211 -6.44 -8.21 -8.50
C ARG A 211 -7.18 -8.51 -9.79
N THR A 212 -8.35 -7.92 -9.92
CA THR A 212 -9.13 -7.98 -11.15
C THR A 212 -9.92 -6.69 -11.35
N GLY A 213 -9.79 -6.11 -12.53
CA GLY A 213 -10.42 -4.85 -12.88
C GLY A 213 -9.81 -4.29 -14.17
N ASN A 214 -10.03 -3.01 -14.43
CA ASN A 214 -9.42 -2.33 -15.56
C ASN A 214 -8.15 -1.52 -15.18
N MET A 215 -7.80 -1.46 -13.90
CA MET A 215 -6.50 -0.92 -13.48
C MET A 215 -5.42 -1.98 -13.62
N SER A 216 -5.64 -3.18 -13.05
CA SER A 216 -4.70 -4.29 -13.19
C SER A 216 -5.39 -5.66 -13.05
N ILE A 217 -4.82 -6.68 -13.67
CA ILE A 217 -5.22 -8.08 -13.51
C ILE A 217 -3.97 -8.89 -13.26
N TYR A 218 -3.82 -9.41 -12.04
CA TYR A 218 -2.73 -10.31 -11.70
C TYR A 218 -3.09 -11.29 -10.57
N ALA A 219 -2.35 -12.37 -10.48
CA ALA A 219 -2.26 -13.23 -9.30
C ALA A 219 -0.88 -13.06 -8.68
N ASN A 220 -0.80 -13.07 -7.35
CA ASN A 220 0.46 -12.95 -6.63
C ASN A 220 0.59 -13.97 -5.52
N THR A 221 1.83 -14.30 -5.20
CA THR A 221 2.19 -15.13 -4.05
C THR A 221 3.58 -14.79 -3.56
N GLY A 222 3.80 -14.97 -2.26
CA GLY A 222 5.10 -14.69 -1.66
C GLY A 222 5.13 -15.03 -0.18
N ALA A 223 6.16 -14.53 0.50
CA ALA A 223 6.29 -14.69 1.94
C ALA A 223 7.16 -13.57 2.53
N GLU A 224 6.89 -13.25 3.78
CA GLU A 224 7.74 -12.40 4.63
C GLU A 224 8.28 -13.22 5.81
N VAL A 225 9.55 -13.02 6.13
CA VAL A 225 10.21 -13.53 7.34
C VAL A 225 10.62 -12.34 8.18
N ARG A 226 10.23 -12.33 9.45
CA ARG A 226 10.58 -11.28 10.40
C ARG A 226 11.41 -11.85 11.54
N PHE A 227 12.32 -11.02 12.05
CA PHE A 227 13.13 -11.30 13.21
C PHE A 227 13.33 -10.03 14.02
N GLY A 228 13.10 -10.09 15.34
CA GLY A 228 13.25 -8.91 16.18
C GLY A 228 12.80 -9.12 17.62
N TRP A 229 12.75 -8.02 18.36
CA TRP A 229 12.29 -7.95 19.72
C TRP A 229 10.83 -7.47 19.75
N GLY A 230 10.00 -8.12 20.57
CA GLY A 230 8.61 -7.69 20.73
C GLY A 230 7.84 -7.70 19.39
N LEU A 231 7.93 -8.77 18.59
CA LEU A 231 7.29 -8.84 17.28
C LEU A 231 5.80 -8.50 17.34
N PRO A 232 5.30 -7.67 16.40
CA PRO A 232 3.89 -7.30 16.38
C PRO A 232 2.95 -8.48 16.07
N GLY A 233 1.71 -8.36 16.49
CA GLY A 233 0.63 -9.31 16.16
C GLY A 233 0.07 -9.15 14.76
N ASN A 234 0.55 -8.18 13.96
CA ASN A 234 0.13 -7.93 12.60
C ASN A 234 0.61 -9.01 11.61
N TYR A 235 0.12 -8.93 10.37
CA TYR A 235 0.42 -9.88 9.29
C TYR A 235 1.40 -9.32 8.27
N GLY A 236 2.53 -8.79 8.73
CA GLY A 236 3.63 -8.37 7.87
C GLY A 236 3.74 -6.86 7.68
N THR A 237 4.84 -6.50 7.05
CA THR A 237 5.21 -5.12 6.71
C THR A 237 5.19 -5.04 5.19
N CYS A 238 4.18 -4.43 4.60
CA CYS A 238 4.01 -4.48 3.15
C CYS A 238 4.16 -3.12 2.47
N PRO A 239 4.54 -3.11 1.18
CA PRO A 239 4.31 -1.96 0.30
C PRO A 239 2.80 -1.70 0.12
N ILE A 240 2.42 -0.68 -0.65
CA ILE A 240 1.01 -0.34 -0.91
C ILE A 240 0.29 -1.54 -1.51
N ARG A 241 -0.42 -2.29 -0.66
CA ARG A 241 -1.22 -3.48 -1.02
C ARG A 241 -2.51 -3.50 -0.22
N ALA A 242 -3.47 -4.29 -0.69
CA ALA A 242 -4.70 -4.51 0.05
C ALA A 242 -4.44 -5.17 1.40
N GLY A 243 -5.06 -4.64 2.43
CA GLY A 243 -5.12 -5.26 3.75
C GLY A 243 -3.88 -5.19 4.62
N CYS A 244 -2.79 -4.60 4.17
CA CYS A 244 -1.58 -4.49 4.96
C CYS A 244 -1.66 -3.40 6.02
N GLU A 245 -2.40 -2.36 5.76
CA GLU A 245 -2.53 -1.16 6.58
C GLU A 245 -3.62 -1.23 7.66
N THR A 246 -4.27 -2.36 7.84
CA THR A 246 -5.45 -2.48 8.72
C THR A 246 -5.15 -3.00 10.10
N ASP A 247 -3.90 -3.31 10.42
CA ASP A 247 -3.53 -3.81 11.73
C ASP A 247 -3.23 -2.65 12.68
N SER A 248 -4.11 -2.42 13.64
CA SER A 248 -3.95 -1.39 14.67
C SER A 248 -3.10 -1.87 15.85
N ALA A 249 -2.53 -0.94 16.59
CA ALA A 249 -1.85 -1.28 17.86
C ALA A 249 -2.84 -1.77 18.92
N SER A 250 -4.12 -1.42 18.82
CA SER A 250 -5.17 -1.93 19.71
C SER A 250 -5.49 -3.40 19.47
N ASP A 251 -5.26 -3.93 18.27
CA ASP A 251 -5.45 -5.35 17.96
C ASP A 251 -4.49 -6.26 18.75
N ASP A 252 -3.31 -5.74 19.07
CA ASP A 252 -2.34 -6.46 19.90
C ASP A 252 -2.81 -6.57 21.36
N ALA A 253 -3.56 -5.59 21.87
CA ALA A 253 -4.12 -5.63 23.21
C ALA A 253 -5.23 -6.70 23.34
N GLU A 254 -6.07 -6.88 22.32
CA GLU A 254 -7.06 -7.98 22.28
C GLU A 254 -6.40 -9.35 22.14
N ALA A 255 -5.24 -9.42 21.48
CA ALA A 255 -4.43 -10.63 21.37
C ALA A 255 -3.63 -10.96 22.66
N GLY A 256 -3.89 -10.26 23.77
CA GLY A 256 -3.24 -10.47 25.07
C GLY A 256 -1.90 -9.73 25.23
N PHE A 257 -1.61 -8.80 24.35
CA PHE A 257 -0.46 -7.89 24.50
C PHE A 257 -0.92 -6.62 25.20
N PRO A 258 -0.33 -6.20 26.34
CA PRO A 258 -0.77 -5.02 27.08
C PRO A 258 -0.71 -3.76 26.19
N ALA A 259 -1.80 -3.01 26.11
CA ALA A 259 -1.78 -1.65 25.62
C ALA A 259 -0.98 -0.79 26.62
N GLY A 260 0.21 -0.36 26.23
CA GLY A 260 1.11 0.44 27.09
C GLY A 260 2.37 0.85 26.35
N ASP A 261 3.38 1.30 27.07
CA ASP A 261 4.67 1.75 26.52
C ASP A 261 5.53 0.61 25.95
N ARG A 262 4.88 -0.31 25.24
CA ARG A 262 5.56 -1.43 24.59
C ARG A 262 6.46 -0.90 23.47
N PHE A 263 7.72 -1.31 23.53
CA PHE A 263 8.66 -1.11 22.43
C PHE A 263 8.90 -2.44 21.72
N GLY A 264 8.84 -2.40 20.40
CA GLY A 264 9.19 -3.50 19.51
C GLY A 264 9.98 -3.01 18.31
N PHE A 265 10.88 -3.83 17.83
CA PHE A 265 11.55 -3.60 16.56
C PHE A 265 11.83 -4.92 15.84
N HIS A 266 11.82 -4.91 14.53
CA HIS A 266 12.14 -6.10 13.75
C HIS A 266 12.80 -5.73 12.44
N PHE A 267 13.61 -6.64 11.95
CA PHE A 267 14.05 -6.69 10.56
C PHE A 267 13.18 -7.68 9.82
N TYR A 268 12.99 -7.46 8.52
CA TYR A 268 12.29 -8.40 7.68
C TYR A 268 12.92 -8.52 6.30
N LEU A 269 12.69 -9.68 5.69
CA LEU A 269 12.94 -9.97 4.29
C LEU A 269 11.67 -10.56 3.71
N ALA A 270 11.29 -10.09 2.52
CA ALA A 270 10.12 -10.59 1.83
C ALA A 270 10.38 -10.76 0.33
N ALA A 271 9.65 -11.67 -0.26
CA ALA A 271 9.60 -11.87 -1.70
C ALA A 271 8.14 -11.97 -2.13
N ASP A 272 7.80 -11.38 -3.28
CA ASP A 272 6.50 -11.46 -3.91
C ASP A 272 6.67 -11.66 -5.40
N GLY A 273 5.98 -12.66 -5.96
CA GLY A 273 5.93 -12.92 -7.39
C GLY A 273 4.52 -12.68 -7.92
N ARG A 274 4.42 -12.02 -9.07
CA ARG A 274 3.16 -11.69 -9.75
C ARG A 274 3.12 -12.25 -11.15
N ALA A 275 2.01 -12.91 -11.50
CA ALA A 275 1.66 -13.24 -12.88
C ALA A 275 0.66 -12.19 -13.39
N VAL A 276 1.13 -11.27 -14.24
CA VAL A 276 0.42 -10.08 -14.69
C VAL A 276 -0.22 -10.33 -16.04
N LEU A 277 -1.53 -10.23 -16.12
CA LEU A 277 -2.30 -10.31 -17.38
C LEU A 277 -2.59 -8.94 -17.96
N TRP A 278 -2.80 -7.93 -17.11
CA TRP A 278 -3.12 -6.57 -17.49
C TRP A 278 -2.52 -5.57 -16.48
N ASP A 279 -1.99 -4.47 -16.97
CA ASP A 279 -1.55 -3.31 -16.20
C ASP A 279 -1.74 -2.06 -17.05
N ILE A 280 -2.72 -1.21 -16.70
CA ILE A 280 -3.05 -0.01 -17.46
C ILE A 280 -1.85 0.94 -17.62
N THR A 281 -0.90 0.91 -16.68
CA THR A 281 0.30 1.75 -16.71
C THR A 281 1.37 1.27 -17.70
N LEU A 282 1.18 0.08 -18.28
CA LEU A 282 2.07 -0.53 -19.27
C LEU A 282 1.32 -0.85 -20.56
N ASP A 283 0.14 -1.48 -20.46
CA ASP A 283 -0.70 -1.88 -21.59
C ASP A 283 -1.49 -0.70 -22.20
N GLY A 284 -1.51 0.47 -21.51
CA GLY A 284 -2.30 1.63 -21.96
C GLY A 284 -3.77 1.59 -21.51
N ASN A 285 -4.59 2.50 -22.00
CA ASN A 285 -6.00 2.60 -21.65
C ASN A 285 -6.82 1.38 -22.12
N THR A 286 -7.80 0.94 -21.32
CA THR A 286 -8.66 -0.21 -21.65
C THR A 286 -9.64 0.10 -22.77
N TYR A 287 -10.18 1.32 -22.81
CA TYR A 287 -11.28 1.70 -23.71
C TYR A 287 -10.88 2.70 -24.80
N ARG A 288 -9.62 3.11 -24.88
CA ARG A 288 -9.10 4.11 -25.82
C ARG A 288 -7.66 3.78 -26.17
N ASP A 289 -7.24 4.12 -27.37
CA ASP A 289 -5.84 4.00 -27.75
C ASP A 289 -4.98 5.01 -26.99
N SER A 290 -3.91 4.54 -26.38
CA SER A 290 -2.88 5.33 -25.73
C SER A 290 -1.53 4.65 -25.88
N HIS A 291 -0.47 5.32 -25.47
CA HIS A 291 0.87 4.73 -25.46
C HIS A 291 0.92 3.49 -24.56
N SER A 292 1.65 2.47 -24.98
CA SER A 292 1.86 1.20 -24.27
C SER A 292 3.25 0.64 -24.57
N VAL A 293 3.70 -0.29 -23.76
CA VAL A 293 4.96 -1.03 -23.93
C VAL A 293 4.72 -2.53 -23.81
N ASP A 294 5.65 -3.36 -24.27
CA ASP A 294 5.56 -4.81 -24.14
C ASP A 294 5.86 -5.25 -22.70
N LYS A 295 4.79 -5.44 -21.91
CA LYS A 295 4.93 -5.78 -20.49
C LYS A 295 5.47 -7.19 -20.28
N GLU A 296 6.22 -7.37 -19.21
CA GLU A 296 6.60 -8.66 -18.67
C GLU A 296 5.43 -9.30 -17.89
N ASN A 297 5.11 -10.55 -18.23
CA ASN A 297 4.01 -11.27 -17.58
C ASN A 297 4.37 -11.80 -16.18
N LEU A 298 5.67 -11.90 -15.86
CA LEU A 298 6.15 -12.36 -14.55
C LEU A 298 7.04 -11.27 -13.94
N VAL A 299 6.60 -10.72 -12.83
CA VAL A 299 7.31 -9.67 -12.09
C VAL A 299 7.52 -10.15 -10.66
N ALA A 300 8.71 -9.92 -10.13
CA ALA A 300 9.02 -10.23 -8.74
C ALA A 300 9.56 -9.01 -7.99
N ASP A 301 9.14 -8.89 -6.73
CA ASP A 301 9.69 -7.92 -5.77
C ASP A 301 10.48 -8.68 -4.70
N LEU A 302 11.70 -8.21 -4.43
CA LEU A 302 12.48 -8.58 -3.26
C LEU A 302 12.52 -7.38 -2.33
N MET A 303 12.17 -7.58 -1.07
CA MET A 303 12.03 -6.50 -0.11
C MET A 303 12.83 -6.80 1.15
N GLY A 304 13.44 -5.77 1.71
CA GLY A 304 14.08 -5.82 3.01
C GLY A 304 13.86 -4.53 3.78
N GLY A 305 13.72 -4.61 5.08
CA GLY A 305 13.45 -3.41 5.85
C GLY A 305 13.45 -3.60 7.34
N ILE A 306 13.00 -2.56 8.01
CA ILE A 306 12.87 -2.48 9.47
C ILE A 306 11.48 -2.00 9.84
N GLY A 307 10.96 -2.53 10.93
CA GLY A 307 9.73 -2.06 11.57
C GLY A 307 9.98 -1.73 13.03
N MET A 308 9.31 -0.71 13.51
CA MET A 308 9.36 -0.27 14.92
C MET A 308 7.95 -0.01 15.43
N GLU A 309 7.75 -0.33 16.69
CA GLU A 309 6.51 -0.04 17.43
C GLU A 309 6.85 0.62 18.76
N TYR A 310 6.09 1.65 19.08
CA TYR A 310 6.14 2.28 20.41
C TYR A 310 4.75 2.77 20.81
N GLY A 311 4.20 2.14 21.82
CA GLY A 311 2.87 2.45 22.29
C GLY A 311 1.82 2.32 21.17
N ARG A 312 1.25 3.45 20.76
CA ARG A 312 0.22 3.54 19.70
C ARG A 312 0.77 3.82 18.30
N MET A 313 2.07 3.96 18.18
CA MET A 313 2.72 4.27 16.91
C MET A 313 3.41 3.04 16.32
N ARG A 314 3.28 2.88 15.02
CA ARG A 314 4.07 1.94 14.23
C ARG A 314 4.72 2.70 13.08
N ALA A 315 5.96 2.35 12.78
CA ALA A 315 6.66 2.88 11.63
C ALA A 315 7.45 1.77 10.95
N SER A 316 7.52 1.80 9.63
CA SER A 316 8.39 0.89 8.87
C SER A 316 9.09 1.61 7.74
N TYR A 317 10.25 1.09 7.38
CA TYR A 317 10.98 1.45 6.17
C TYR A 317 11.30 0.20 5.38
N SER A 318 11.03 0.23 4.08
CA SER A 318 11.26 -0.87 3.15
C SER A 318 12.18 -0.40 2.02
N TYR A 319 13.10 -1.26 1.63
CA TYR A 319 13.84 -1.17 0.39
C TYR A 319 13.32 -2.25 -0.55
N ILE A 320 12.85 -1.88 -1.72
CA ILE A 320 12.20 -2.77 -2.67
C ILE A 320 13.03 -2.81 -3.96
N TYR A 321 13.40 -4.02 -4.37
CA TYR A 321 13.98 -4.33 -5.66
C TYR A 321 12.94 -5.08 -6.50
N ARG A 322 12.54 -4.50 -7.63
CA ARG A 322 11.56 -5.05 -8.57
C ARG A 322 12.24 -5.45 -9.86
N THR A 323 11.96 -6.65 -10.35
CA THR A 323 12.38 -7.08 -11.68
C THR A 323 11.76 -6.21 -12.77
N LYS A 324 12.31 -6.25 -13.97
CA LYS A 324 11.76 -5.52 -15.12
C LYS A 324 10.26 -5.77 -15.27
N GLN A 325 9.52 -4.73 -15.59
CA GLN A 325 8.08 -4.77 -15.79
C GLN A 325 7.70 -4.77 -17.29
N PHE A 326 8.62 -4.38 -18.17
CA PHE A 326 8.46 -4.40 -19.62
C PHE A 326 9.80 -4.69 -20.31
N SER A 327 9.73 -5.18 -21.55
CA SER A 327 10.88 -5.76 -22.26
C SER A 327 11.98 -4.74 -22.50
N GLU A 328 11.62 -3.51 -22.88
CA GLU A 328 12.55 -2.44 -23.21
C GLU A 328 13.11 -1.72 -21.97
N GLN A 329 12.64 -2.04 -20.78
CA GLN A 329 13.14 -1.42 -19.55
C GLN A 329 14.64 -1.73 -19.39
N ASP A 330 15.47 -0.70 -19.25
CA ASP A 330 16.92 -0.86 -19.22
C ASP A 330 17.41 -1.63 -17.99
N ARG A 331 16.79 -1.38 -16.83
CA ARG A 331 17.21 -1.92 -15.53
C ARG A 331 16.05 -2.31 -14.64
N ASN A 332 16.33 -3.16 -13.68
CA ASN A 332 15.40 -3.44 -12.59
C ASN A 332 15.16 -2.19 -11.76
N GLN A 333 13.96 -2.05 -11.24
CA GLN A 333 13.57 -0.90 -10.46
C GLN A 333 13.93 -1.04 -8.99
N ILE A 334 14.34 0.07 -8.37
CA ILE A 334 14.60 0.14 -6.94
C ILE A 334 13.87 1.36 -6.40
N PHE A 335 13.11 1.17 -5.32
CA PHE A 335 12.44 2.25 -4.62
C PHE A 335 12.33 1.96 -3.13
N GLY A 336 12.02 2.97 -2.35
CA GLY A 336 11.79 2.83 -0.92
C GLY A 336 10.34 3.08 -0.56
N ALA A 337 9.90 2.50 0.56
CA ALA A 337 8.59 2.75 1.14
C ALA A 337 8.71 3.07 2.62
N VAL A 338 7.91 4.02 3.08
CA VAL A 338 7.74 4.38 4.49
C VAL A 338 6.27 4.20 4.84
N SER A 339 5.99 3.54 5.96
CA SER A 339 4.66 3.57 6.53
C SER A 339 4.69 4.10 7.95
N VAL A 340 3.68 4.86 8.34
CA VAL A 340 3.48 5.31 9.72
C VAL A 340 2.02 5.15 10.06
N SER A 341 1.74 4.45 11.17
CA SER A 341 0.39 4.24 11.70
C SER A 341 0.29 4.80 13.10
N TYR A 342 -0.86 5.36 13.43
CA TYR A 342 -1.20 5.83 14.76
C TYR A 342 -2.60 5.34 15.13
N SER A 343 -2.72 4.69 16.30
CA SER A 343 -4.01 4.25 16.88
C SER A 343 -4.44 5.22 17.99
N TYR A 344 -5.70 5.65 17.96
CA TYR A 344 -6.24 6.68 18.86
C TYR A 344 -6.56 6.16 20.27
#